data_61b2b7e7f6ae8e57f2ddce2f449ee7a9
#
_entry.id   61b2b7e7f6ae8e57f2ddce2f449ee7a9
#
_cell.length_a   1.000
_cell.length_b   1.000
_cell.length_c   1.000
_cell.angle_alpha   90.00
_cell.angle_beta   90.00
_cell.angle_gamma   90.00
#
_symmetry.space_group_name_H-M   'P 1'
#
loop_
_entity.id
_entity.type
_entity.pdbx_description
1 polymer ?
#
loop_
_entity_poly.entity_id
_entity_poly.type
_entity_poly.pdbx_seq_one_letter_code
_entity_poly.pdbx_strand_id
1 'polypeptide(L)'
;ILADSLADEVMKQGRDKKDSKLRELSGGMKRRVLIAKALSHEPKVLFLDEPTASVDVELRKDMWKVIQKLKEKNVTIILTTHYIEEAEEIADRVGIINNGKIILVDEKKKLIQKLGQKILKIELSEPIELIPNALESFKLQLNNEKNILTYTYDTKGKNTGITSLLSEIKSLGLQLKDISTEQSSLESIFLNLVKESENEFART
;
A
#
# COMPACT_ATOMS: atom_id res chain seq x y z
N ILE A 1 23.29 -24.71 3.48
CA ILE A 1 22.16 -25.44 4.12
C ILE A 1 20.90 -24.53 4.22
N LEU A 2 21.04 -23.25 4.58
CA LEU A 2 19.91 -22.33 4.70
C LEU A 2 19.58 -21.65 3.37
N ALA A 3 20.61 -21.25 2.62
CA ALA A 3 20.51 -20.74 1.27
C ALA A 3 19.88 -21.76 0.32
N ASP A 4 20.23 -23.03 0.48
CA ASP A 4 19.68 -24.13 -0.32
C ASP A 4 18.15 -24.26 -0.13
N SER A 5 17.66 -24.19 1.12
CA SER A 5 16.23 -24.27 1.43
C SER A 5 15.42 -23.10 0.87
N LEU A 6 15.96 -21.87 0.93
CA LEU A 6 15.29 -20.67 0.38
C LEU A 6 15.43 -20.60 -1.13
N ALA A 7 16.61 -20.93 -1.66
CA ALA A 7 16.81 -21.08 -3.09
C ALA A 7 15.90 -22.17 -3.65
N ASP A 8 15.77 -23.29 -2.96
CA ASP A 8 14.84 -24.38 -3.29
C ASP A 8 13.38 -23.93 -3.28
N GLU A 9 12.97 -23.08 -2.34
CA GLU A 9 11.61 -22.58 -2.29
C GLU A 9 11.34 -21.56 -3.42
N VAL A 10 12.29 -20.68 -3.68
CA VAL A 10 12.26 -19.75 -4.84
C VAL A 10 12.20 -20.54 -6.16
N MET A 11 12.88 -21.66 -6.23
CA MET A 11 13.00 -22.50 -7.44
C MET A 11 11.94 -23.62 -7.51
N LYS A 12 11.07 -23.78 -6.51
CA LYS A 12 10.15 -24.92 -6.37
C LYS A 12 9.28 -25.18 -7.59
N GLN A 13 8.83 -24.12 -8.27
CA GLN A 13 8.06 -24.20 -9.52
C GLN A 13 8.94 -24.29 -10.78
N GLY A 14 10.24 -24.19 -10.64
CA GLY A 14 11.19 -24.20 -11.76
C GLY A 14 12.06 -25.45 -11.86
N ARG A 15 11.87 -26.43 -10.96
CA ARG A 15 12.71 -27.66 -10.93
C ARG A 15 12.68 -28.45 -12.23
N ASP A 16 11.54 -28.49 -12.92
CA ASP A 16 11.41 -29.15 -14.24
C ASP A 16 12.21 -28.46 -15.35
N LYS A 17 12.67 -27.24 -15.09
CA LYS A 17 13.42 -26.40 -16.02
C LYS A 17 14.88 -26.20 -15.62
N LYS A 18 15.41 -27.00 -14.68
CA LYS A 18 16.78 -26.84 -14.14
C LYS A 18 17.87 -26.86 -15.21
N ASP A 19 17.66 -27.64 -16.28
CA ASP A 19 18.61 -27.80 -17.39
C ASP A 19 18.31 -26.87 -18.57
N SER A 20 17.28 -26.01 -18.45
CA SER A 20 16.90 -25.05 -19.48
C SER A 20 17.86 -23.86 -19.49
N LYS A 21 18.12 -23.32 -20.67
CA LYS A 21 18.92 -22.10 -20.80
C LYS A 21 18.12 -20.92 -20.22
N LEU A 22 18.82 -19.97 -19.59
CA LEU A 22 18.16 -18.79 -18.97
C LEU A 22 17.22 -18.04 -19.95
N ARG A 23 17.57 -18.00 -21.24
CA ARG A 23 16.74 -17.39 -22.31
C ARG A 23 15.37 -18.05 -22.51
N GLU A 24 15.25 -19.33 -22.16
CA GLU A 24 14.05 -20.14 -22.34
C GLU A 24 13.08 -20.04 -21.17
N LEU A 25 13.51 -19.41 -20.08
CA LEU A 25 12.71 -19.18 -18.89
C LEU A 25 11.74 -18.00 -19.08
N SER A 26 10.56 -18.08 -18.46
CA SER A 26 9.65 -16.94 -18.37
C SER A 26 10.28 -15.78 -17.57
N GLY A 27 9.76 -14.58 -17.69
CA GLY A 27 10.25 -13.41 -16.95
C GLY A 27 10.27 -13.64 -15.43
N GLY A 28 9.19 -14.21 -14.89
CA GLY A 28 9.12 -14.56 -13.47
C GLY A 28 10.12 -15.64 -13.05
N MET A 29 10.32 -16.66 -13.89
CA MET A 29 11.33 -17.69 -13.61
C MET A 29 12.75 -17.11 -13.62
N LYS A 30 13.08 -16.25 -14.58
CA LYS A 30 14.36 -15.53 -14.61
C LYS A 30 14.58 -14.75 -13.32
N ARG A 31 13.56 -14.02 -12.86
CA ARG A 31 13.62 -13.25 -11.62
C ARG A 31 13.91 -14.13 -10.41
N ARG A 32 13.21 -15.26 -10.28
CA ARG A 32 13.46 -16.24 -9.22
C ARG A 32 14.89 -16.76 -9.25
N VAL A 33 15.41 -17.13 -10.41
CA VAL A 33 16.81 -17.58 -10.57
C VAL A 33 17.79 -16.50 -10.11
N LEU A 34 17.57 -15.23 -10.47
CA LEU A 34 18.44 -14.13 -10.04
C LEU A 34 18.41 -13.92 -8.54
N ILE A 35 17.23 -14.00 -7.90
CA ILE A 35 17.12 -13.91 -6.44
C ILE A 35 17.81 -15.11 -5.78
N ALA A 36 17.55 -16.34 -6.25
CA ALA A 36 18.22 -17.53 -5.72
C ALA A 36 19.76 -17.41 -5.84
N LYS A 37 20.25 -16.90 -6.97
CA LYS A 37 21.69 -16.62 -7.17
C LYS A 37 22.20 -15.58 -6.18
N ALA A 38 21.47 -14.49 -5.96
CA ALA A 38 21.87 -13.47 -4.98
C ALA A 38 21.89 -14.00 -3.54
N LEU A 39 21.08 -15.00 -3.23
CA LEU A 39 21.02 -15.64 -1.90
C LEU A 39 22.09 -16.69 -1.68
N SER A 40 22.76 -17.21 -2.73
CA SER A 40 23.75 -18.31 -2.64
C SER A 40 24.95 -17.99 -1.75
N HIS A 41 25.24 -16.70 -1.49
CA HIS A 41 26.35 -16.25 -0.65
C HIS A 41 25.94 -15.86 0.78
N GLU A 42 24.67 -16.12 1.17
CA GLU A 42 24.11 -15.74 2.47
C GLU A 42 24.34 -14.26 2.82
N PRO A 43 23.90 -13.32 1.96
CA PRO A 43 24.18 -11.91 2.15
C PRO A 43 23.49 -11.37 3.40
N LYS A 44 24.16 -10.45 4.10
CA LYS A 44 23.55 -9.69 5.20
C LYS A 44 22.67 -8.54 4.69
N VAL A 45 22.95 -8.06 3.48
CA VAL A 45 22.22 -6.99 2.81
C VAL A 45 21.89 -7.42 1.39
N LEU A 46 20.63 -7.30 0.99
CA LEU A 46 20.15 -7.67 -0.34
C LEU A 46 19.48 -6.46 -0.99
N PHE A 47 19.91 -6.13 -2.21
CA PHE A 47 19.29 -5.09 -3.03
C PHE A 47 18.43 -5.74 -4.10
N LEU A 48 17.18 -5.34 -4.18
CA LEU A 48 16.20 -5.83 -5.16
C LEU A 48 15.63 -4.63 -5.92
N ASP A 49 15.94 -4.54 -7.20
CA ASP A 49 15.40 -3.51 -8.06
C ASP A 49 14.17 -4.03 -8.79
N GLU A 50 13.01 -3.47 -8.45
CA GLU A 50 11.69 -3.86 -8.96
C GLU A 50 11.48 -5.38 -9.03
N PRO A 51 11.60 -6.12 -7.92
CA PRO A 51 11.67 -7.58 -7.93
C PRO A 51 10.42 -8.25 -8.50
N THR A 52 9.26 -7.58 -8.44
CA THR A 52 7.97 -8.12 -8.90
C THR A 52 7.43 -7.45 -10.16
N ALA A 53 8.22 -6.60 -10.83
CA ALA A 53 7.79 -5.96 -12.07
C ALA A 53 7.51 -7.00 -13.16
N SER A 54 6.38 -6.85 -13.86
CA SER A 54 5.95 -7.75 -14.93
C SER A 54 5.74 -9.21 -14.52
N VAL A 55 5.41 -9.41 -13.24
CA VAL A 55 5.11 -10.72 -12.67
C VAL A 55 3.61 -10.79 -12.36
N ASP A 56 2.99 -11.96 -12.57
CA ASP A 56 1.60 -12.18 -12.22
C ASP A 56 1.36 -12.07 -10.70
N VAL A 57 0.08 -11.90 -10.31
CA VAL A 57 -0.30 -11.63 -8.91
C VAL A 57 0.08 -12.78 -7.98
N GLU A 58 -0.06 -14.03 -8.43
CA GLU A 58 0.24 -15.20 -7.60
C GLU A 58 1.74 -15.30 -7.33
N LEU A 59 2.53 -15.17 -8.36
CA LEU A 59 3.99 -15.17 -8.27
C LEU A 59 4.52 -14.00 -7.44
N ARG A 60 3.89 -12.83 -7.52
CA ARG A 60 4.21 -11.67 -6.66
C ARG A 60 4.04 -12.00 -5.18
N LYS A 61 2.90 -12.57 -4.81
CA LYS A 61 2.63 -13.00 -3.43
C LYS A 61 3.63 -14.03 -2.92
N ASP A 62 4.05 -14.96 -3.75
CA ASP A 62 5.07 -15.95 -3.38
C ASP A 62 6.43 -15.29 -3.15
N MET A 63 6.80 -14.31 -3.98
CA MET A 63 8.03 -13.54 -3.76
C MET A 63 7.97 -12.72 -2.47
N TRP A 64 6.84 -12.15 -2.12
CA TRP A 64 6.67 -11.45 -0.84
C TRP A 64 6.88 -12.39 0.35
N LYS A 65 6.37 -13.63 0.29
CA LYS A 65 6.62 -14.65 1.33
C LYS A 65 8.12 -14.95 1.48
N VAL A 66 8.84 -15.05 0.37
CA VAL A 66 10.29 -15.26 0.39
C VAL A 66 11.00 -14.07 1.05
N ILE A 67 10.63 -12.84 0.70
CA ILE A 67 11.19 -11.62 1.29
C ILE A 67 10.92 -11.58 2.80
N GLN A 68 9.71 -11.91 3.24
CA GLN A 68 9.37 -11.98 4.67
C GLN A 68 10.24 -13.00 5.42
N LYS A 69 10.43 -14.20 4.88
CA LYS A 69 11.32 -15.21 5.47
C LYS A 69 12.79 -14.75 5.56
N LEU A 70 13.26 -13.99 4.59
CA LEU A 70 14.60 -13.39 4.64
C LEU A 70 14.72 -12.34 5.76
N LYS A 71 13.68 -11.53 5.94
CA LYS A 71 13.61 -10.55 7.05
C LYS A 71 13.65 -11.27 8.41
N GLU A 72 12.90 -12.34 8.59
CA GLU A 72 12.91 -13.17 9.81
C GLU A 72 14.30 -13.74 10.13
N LYS A 73 15.14 -13.91 9.10
CA LYS A 73 16.54 -14.33 9.21
C LYS A 73 17.52 -13.16 9.38
N ASN A 74 17.02 -11.97 9.68
CA ASN A 74 17.80 -10.74 9.86
C ASN A 74 18.58 -10.31 8.62
N VAL A 75 18.14 -10.65 7.42
CA VAL A 75 18.70 -10.07 6.18
C VAL A 75 18.10 -8.69 6.00
N THR A 76 18.95 -7.69 5.87
CA THR A 76 18.53 -6.33 5.52
C THR A 76 18.20 -6.28 4.03
N ILE A 77 16.96 -5.89 3.68
CA ILE A 77 16.53 -5.83 2.30
C ILE A 77 16.22 -4.39 1.92
N ILE A 78 16.82 -3.94 0.85
CA ILE A 78 16.53 -2.66 0.20
C ILE A 78 15.92 -2.99 -1.14
N LEU A 79 14.65 -2.61 -1.33
CA LEU A 79 13.97 -2.84 -2.60
C LEU A 79 13.42 -1.53 -3.17
N THR A 80 13.44 -1.43 -4.48
CA THR A 80 12.71 -0.39 -5.20
C THR A 80 11.43 -1.01 -5.79
N THR A 81 10.36 -0.25 -5.79
CA THR A 81 9.10 -0.67 -6.42
C THR A 81 8.26 0.55 -6.80
N HIS A 82 7.46 0.42 -7.83
CA HIS A 82 6.39 1.35 -8.17
C HIS A 82 5.00 0.80 -7.75
N TYR A 83 4.95 -0.39 -7.18
CA TYR A 83 3.74 -0.97 -6.62
C TYR A 83 3.63 -0.61 -5.15
N ILE A 84 2.73 0.30 -4.80
CA ILE A 84 2.55 0.76 -3.43
C ILE A 84 2.09 -0.38 -2.51
N GLU A 85 1.26 -1.29 -3.02
CA GLU A 85 0.84 -2.51 -2.31
C GLU A 85 2.03 -3.35 -1.83
N GLU A 86 3.12 -3.44 -2.64
CA GLU A 86 4.33 -4.15 -2.24
C GLU A 86 5.00 -3.50 -1.04
N ALA A 87 5.11 -2.17 -1.04
CA ALA A 87 5.63 -1.43 0.11
C ALA A 87 4.73 -1.58 1.34
N GLU A 88 3.40 -1.58 1.15
CA GLU A 88 2.44 -1.82 2.23
C GLU A 88 2.59 -3.19 2.85
N GLU A 89 2.77 -4.23 2.04
CA GLU A 89 2.83 -5.60 2.53
C GLU A 89 4.14 -5.91 3.24
N ILE A 90 5.28 -5.58 2.62
CA ILE A 90 6.57 -6.12 3.07
C ILE A 90 7.53 -5.13 3.71
N ALA A 91 7.37 -3.81 3.51
CA ALA A 91 8.31 -2.83 4.04
C ALA A 91 8.09 -2.52 5.53
N ASP A 92 9.18 -2.32 6.28
CA ASP A 92 9.18 -1.75 7.62
C ASP A 92 9.35 -0.24 7.57
N ARG A 93 10.19 0.22 6.64
CA ARG A 93 10.46 1.64 6.36
C ARG A 93 10.22 1.92 4.88
N VAL A 94 9.72 3.11 4.58
CA VAL A 94 9.42 3.55 3.22
C VAL A 94 10.17 4.84 2.94
N GLY A 95 10.84 4.89 1.78
CA GLY A 95 11.40 6.10 1.21
C GLY A 95 10.61 6.49 -0.03
N ILE A 96 10.14 7.73 -0.10
CA ILE A 96 9.43 8.28 -1.26
C ILE A 96 10.39 9.10 -2.09
N ILE A 97 10.50 8.75 -3.38
CA ILE A 97 11.35 9.44 -4.34
C ILE A 97 10.45 10.09 -5.40
N ASN A 98 10.67 11.37 -5.66
CA ASN A 98 10.04 12.08 -6.76
C ASN A 98 11.07 12.99 -7.45
N ASN A 99 11.09 12.98 -8.78
CA ASN A 99 12.01 13.78 -9.60
C ASN A 99 13.49 13.67 -9.16
N GLY A 100 13.94 12.43 -8.82
CA GLY A 100 15.31 12.13 -8.41
C GLY A 100 15.67 12.60 -6.99
N LYS A 101 14.72 13.12 -6.21
CA LYS A 101 14.92 13.55 -4.83
C LYS A 101 14.15 12.65 -3.86
N ILE A 102 14.76 12.35 -2.72
CA ILE A 102 14.07 11.69 -1.61
C ILE A 102 13.24 12.76 -0.89
N ILE A 103 11.90 12.63 -0.95
CA ILE A 103 10.97 13.54 -0.28
C ILE A 103 10.88 13.19 1.20
N LEU A 104 10.83 11.90 1.52
CA LEU A 104 10.57 11.41 2.86
C LEU A 104 11.16 10.03 3.06
N VAL A 105 11.66 9.75 4.26
CA VAL A 105 12.00 8.39 4.73
C VAL A 105 11.50 8.23 6.15
N ASP A 106 10.60 7.28 6.40
CA ASP A 106 10.13 7.00 7.76
C ASP A 106 9.70 5.52 7.90
N GLU A 107 9.41 5.10 9.12
CA GLU A 107 8.75 3.82 9.37
C GLU A 107 7.33 3.82 8.78
N LYS A 108 6.96 2.75 8.07
CA LYS A 108 5.62 2.60 7.47
C LYS A 108 4.50 2.91 8.46
N LYS A 109 4.58 2.32 9.66
CA LYS A 109 3.56 2.53 10.71
C LYS A 109 3.46 4.01 11.14
N LYS A 110 4.60 4.69 11.25
CA LYS A 110 4.62 6.12 11.61
C LYS A 110 4.05 6.99 10.49
N LEU A 111 4.34 6.66 9.23
CA LEU A 111 3.77 7.37 8.07
C LEU A 111 2.24 7.29 8.09
N ILE A 112 1.72 6.07 8.22
CA ILE A 112 0.27 5.85 8.27
C ILE A 112 -0.38 6.57 9.47
N GLN A 113 0.29 6.62 10.62
CA GLN A 113 -0.22 7.31 11.81
C GLN A 113 -0.14 8.84 11.71
N LYS A 114 0.93 9.39 11.10
CA LYS A 114 1.16 10.83 11.03
C LYS A 114 0.42 11.50 9.87
N LEU A 115 0.37 10.85 8.73
CA LEU A 115 -0.13 11.41 7.46
C LEU A 115 -1.41 10.73 7.02
N GLY A 116 -1.70 9.53 7.54
CA GLY A 116 -2.91 8.81 7.22
C GLY A 116 -4.12 9.46 7.88
N GLN A 117 -5.11 9.74 7.06
CA GLN A 117 -6.44 10.14 7.51
C GLN A 117 -7.30 8.90 7.69
N LYS A 118 -8.27 8.95 8.58
CA LYS A 118 -9.32 7.94 8.63
C LYS A 118 -10.51 8.38 7.82
N ILE A 119 -11.10 7.41 7.15
CA ILE A 119 -12.26 7.60 6.31
C ILE A 119 -13.42 6.82 6.94
N LEU A 120 -14.52 7.53 7.22
CA LEU A 120 -15.78 6.92 7.60
C LEU A 120 -16.65 6.85 6.36
N LYS A 121 -17.02 5.65 5.95
CA LYS A 121 -18.01 5.40 4.91
C LYS A 121 -19.35 5.11 5.57
N ILE A 122 -20.35 5.85 5.18
CA ILE A 122 -21.73 5.75 5.68
C ILE A 122 -22.61 5.36 4.50
N GLU A 123 -23.05 4.11 4.48
CA GLU A 123 -23.99 3.63 3.47
C GLU A 123 -25.41 3.95 3.90
N LEU A 124 -26.15 4.62 3.03
CA LEU A 124 -27.56 4.98 3.22
C LEU A 124 -28.44 3.87 2.67
N SER A 125 -29.60 3.65 3.30
CA SER A 125 -30.61 2.69 2.84
C SER A 125 -31.23 3.12 1.50
N GLU A 126 -31.37 4.42 1.28
CA GLU A 126 -31.87 5.01 0.04
C GLU A 126 -30.87 6.03 -0.51
N PRO A 127 -30.67 6.09 -1.84
CA PRO A 127 -29.82 7.10 -2.45
C PRO A 127 -30.36 8.51 -2.23
N ILE A 128 -29.48 9.49 -2.13
CA ILE A 128 -29.82 10.91 -2.02
C ILE A 128 -29.32 11.67 -3.25
N GLU A 129 -30.11 12.59 -3.78
CA GLU A 129 -29.72 13.35 -4.98
C GLU A 129 -28.50 14.27 -4.73
N LEU A 130 -28.50 14.94 -3.59
CA LEU A 130 -27.47 15.90 -3.18
C LEU A 130 -27.22 15.77 -1.67
N ILE A 131 -26.03 16.15 -1.24
CA ILE A 131 -25.72 16.26 0.18
C ILE A 131 -26.52 17.42 0.77
N PRO A 132 -27.34 17.20 1.82
CA PRO A 132 -28.10 18.26 2.47
C PRO A 132 -27.21 19.38 3.00
N ASN A 133 -27.65 20.64 2.89
CA ASN A 133 -26.91 21.81 3.36
C ASN A 133 -26.47 21.73 4.83
N ALA A 134 -27.28 21.10 5.68
CA ALA A 134 -26.94 20.87 7.09
C ALA A 134 -25.66 20.05 7.27
N LEU A 135 -25.28 19.24 6.30
CA LEU A 135 -24.07 18.40 6.32
C LEU A 135 -22.85 19.05 5.63
N GLU A 136 -22.99 20.24 5.08
CA GLU A 136 -21.94 20.92 4.32
C GLU A 136 -20.68 21.16 5.16
N SER A 137 -20.83 21.48 6.45
CA SER A 137 -19.73 21.71 7.40
C SER A 137 -18.80 20.50 7.56
N PHE A 138 -19.27 19.28 7.29
CA PHE A 138 -18.53 18.03 7.40
C PHE A 138 -17.70 17.72 6.13
N LYS A 139 -17.85 18.49 5.06
CA LYS A 139 -17.14 18.30 3.78
C LYS A 139 -17.22 16.87 3.26
N LEU A 140 -18.42 16.31 3.27
CA LEU A 140 -18.67 14.95 2.81
C LEU A 140 -18.49 14.84 1.30
N GLN A 141 -18.17 13.63 0.86
CA GLN A 141 -18.19 13.25 -0.55
C GLN A 141 -19.28 12.21 -0.76
N LEU A 142 -20.04 12.35 -1.84
CA LEU A 142 -21.07 11.39 -2.25
C LEU A 142 -20.53 10.57 -3.42
N ASN A 143 -20.70 9.25 -3.38
CA ASN A 143 -20.29 8.37 -4.47
C ASN A 143 -21.20 8.53 -5.71
N ASN A 144 -20.82 7.93 -6.84
CA ASN A 144 -21.56 8.00 -8.09
C ASN A 144 -22.97 7.37 -8.00
N GLU A 145 -23.14 6.35 -7.15
CA GLU A 145 -24.40 5.67 -6.90
C GLU A 145 -25.29 6.44 -5.91
N LYS A 146 -24.79 7.55 -5.36
CA LYS A 146 -25.50 8.47 -4.47
C LYS A 146 -26.00 7.84 -3.16
N ASN A 147 -25.39 6.74 -2.73
CA ASN A 147 -25.79 5.99 -1.54
C ASN A 147 -24.70 5.88 -0.47
N ILE A 148 -23.46 6.34 -0.74
CA ILE A 148 -22.37 6.32 0.23
C ILE A 148 -21.84 7.74 0.46
N LEU A 149 -21.94 8.18 1.72
CA LEU A 149 -21.29 9.39 2.20
C LEU A 149 -19.91 9.05 2.77
N THR A 150 -18.89 9.74 2.31
CA THR A 150 -17.51 9.58 2.76
C THR A 150 -17.10 10.79 3.58
N TYR A 151 -16.72 10.56 4.84
CA TYR A 151 -16.21 11.54 5.76
C TYR A 151 -14.75 11.27 6.10
N THR A 152 -13.88 12.23 5.78
CA THR A 152 -12.46 12.14 6.12
C THR A 152 -12.19 12.91 7.40
N TYR A 153 -11.55 12.27 8.38
CA TYR A 153 -11.29 12.87 9.68
C TYR A 153 -9.88 12.56 10.20
N ASP A 154 -9.33 13.49 11.00
CA ASP A 154 -8.06 13.32 11.68
C ASP A 154 -8.28 12.66 13.05
N THR A 155 -7.47 11.66 13.36
CA THR A 155 -7.51 10.97 14.66
C THR A 155 -6.67 11.64 15.74
N LYS A 156 -5.90 12.67 15.40
CA LYS A 156 -5.05 13.42 16.35
C LYS A 156 -5.84 14.39 17.20
N GLY A 157 -7.01 14.81 16.73
CA GLY A 157 -7.90 15.71 17.48
C GLY A 157 -8.64 14.99 18.59
N LYS A 158 -8.93 15.69 19.70
CA LYS A 158 -9.77 15.18 20.79
C LYS A 158 -11.22 14.89 20.35
N ASN A 159 -11.66 15.51 19.26
CA ASN A 159 -13.01 15.35 18.72
C ASN A 159 -12.94 15.03 17.22
N THR A 160 -13.38 13.85 16.84
CA THR A 160 -13.40 13.39 15.43
C THR A 160 -14.57 13.94 14.63
N GLY A 161 -15.56 14.55 15.26
CA GLY A 161 -16.78 15.03 14.62
C GLY A 161 -17.79 13.92 14.25
N ILE A 162 -17.42 12.64 14.38
CA ILE A 162 -18.26 11.51 13.97
C ILE A 162 -19.61 11.52 14.69
N THR A 163 -19.63 11.73 16.01
CA THR A 163 -20.89 11.73 16.78
C THR A 163 -21.81 12.85 16.32
N SER A 164 -21.29 14.05 16.07
CA SER A 164 -22.06 15.17 15.56
C SER A 164 -22.62 14.88 14.15
N LEU A 165 -21.78 14.32 13.27
CA LEU A 165 -22.18 13.91 11.92
C LEU A 165 -23.32 12.89 11.97
N LEU A 166 -23.20 11.83 12.75
CA LEU A 166 -24.23 10.79 12.84
C LEU A 166 -25.52 11.33 13.46
N SER A 167 -25.44 12.24 14.43
CA SER A 167 -26.61 12.92 15.01
C SER A 167 -27.33 13.77 13.95
N GLU A 168 -26.59 14.49 13.13
CA GLU A 168 -27.15 15.33 12.06
C GLU A 168 -27.83 14.49 10.98
N ILE A 169 -27.19 13.39 10.54
CA ILE A 169 -27.76 12.44 9.57
C ILE A 169 -29.09 11.89 10.11
N LYS A 170 -29.14 11.54 11.40
CA LYS A 170 -30.36 11.05 12.03
C LYS A 170 -31.44 12.13 12.11
N SER A 171 -31.09 13.38 12.38
CA SER A 171 -32.03 14.49 12.46
C SER A 171 -32.70 14.79 11.11
N LEU A 172 -31.95 14.54 10.02
CA LEU A 172 -32.43 14.67 8.65
C LEU A 172 -33.31 13.49 8.19
N GLY A 173 -33.52 12.48 9.05
CA GLY A 173 -34.30 11.30 8.72
C GLY A 173 -33.61 10.34 7.74
N LEU A 174 -32.35 10.53 7.45
CA LEU A 174 -31.58 9.63 6.58
C LEU A 174 -31.33 8.31 7.29
N GLN A 175 -31.76 7.21 6.68
CA GLN A 175 -31.59 5.87 7.24
C GLN A 175 -30.24 5.28 6.87
N LEU A 176 -29.50 4.87 7.89
CA LEU A 176 -28.21 4.20 7.73
C LEU A 176 -28.42 2.72 7.44
N LYS A 177 -27.73 2.20 6.43
CA LYS A 177 -27.68 0.77 6.12
C LYS A 177 -26.43 0.12 6.73
N ASP A 178 -25.28 0.76 6.57
CA ASP A 178 -24.00 0.28 7.12
C ASP A 178 -23.04 1.44 7.40
N ILE A 179 -22.08 1.18 8.30
CA ILE A 179 -21.02 2.12 8.64
C ILE A 179 -19.71 1.34 8.70
N SER A 180 -18.73 1.76 7.90
CA SER A 180 -17.39 1.20 7.92
C SER A 180 -16.33 2.28 8.06
N THR A 181 -15.18 1.91 8.62
CA THR A 181 -14.02 2.80 8.73
C THR A 181 -12.85 2.21 7.99
N GLU A 182 -12.21 3.03 7.17
CA GLU A 182 -10.97 2.68 6.48
C GLU A 182 -9.85 3.61 6.94
N GLN A 183 -8.64 3.06 7.02
CA GLN A 183 -7.45 3.87 7.22
C GLN A 183 -6.86 4.20 5.85
N SER A 184 -6.35 5.42 5.68
CA SER A 184 -5.66 5.80 4.45
C SER A 184 -4.54 4.82 4.14
N SER A 185 -4.46 4.42 2.88
CA SER A 185 -3.38 3.60 2.34
C SER A 185 -2.10 4.43 2.17
N LEU A 186 -0.95 3.77 2.03
CA LEU A 186 0.28 4.44 1.61
C LEU A 186 0.10 5.14 0.25
N GLU A 187 -0.77 4.63 -0.61
CA GLU A 187 -1.08 5.24 -1.89
C GLU A 187 -1.68 6.65 -1.74
N SER A 188 -2.68 6.81 -0.87
CA SER A 188 -3.27 8.12 -0.61
C SER A 188 -2.27 9.10 0.01
N ILE A 189 -1.38 8.61 0.88
CA ILE A 189 -0.30 9.40 1.48
C ILE A 189 0.70 9.83 0.40
N PHE A 190 1.11 8.91 -0.47
CA PHE A 190 2.02 9.17 -1.58
C PHE A 190 1.46 10.24 -2.52
N LEU A 191 0.22 10.09 -2.97
CA LEU A 191 -0.43 11.05 -3.87
C LEU A 191 -0.50 12.46 -3.27
N ASN A 192 -0.76 12.58 -1.97
CA ASN A 192 -0.78 13.87 -1.28
C ASN A 192 0.62 14.50 -1.23
N LEU A 193 1.64 13.74 -0.86
CA LEU A 193 3.02 14.23 -0.77
C LEU A 193 3.58 14.65 -2.13
N VAL A 194 3.27 13.91 -3.20
CA VAL A 194 3.68 14.28 -4.57
C VAL A 194 3.03 15.60 -4.98
N LYS A 195 1.72 15.76 -4.77
CA LYS A 195 1.01 17.01 -5.07
C LYS A 195 1.56 18.21 -4.29
N GLU A 196 1.88 18.01 -3.00
CA GLU A 196 2.48 19.08 -2.19
C GLU A 196 3.86 19.47 -2.72
N SER A 197 4.71 18.49 -3.08
CA SER A 197 6.03 18.74 -3.63
C SER A 197 5.97 19.47 -4.99
N GLU A 198 5.02 19.13 -5.86
CA GLU A 198 4.82 19.80 -7.14
C GLU A 198 4.38 21.25 -6.97
N ASN A 199 3.49 21.51 -6.00
CA ASN A 199 3.03 22.88 -5.69
C ASN A 199 4.15 23.76 -5.10
N GLU A 200 5.09 23.20 -4.36
CA GLU A 200 6.27 23.93 -3.87
C GLU A 200 7.22 24.30 -5.01
N PHE A 201 7.43 23.41 -5.98
CA PHE A 201 8.24 23.70 -7.17
C PHE A 201 7.60 24.70 -8.11
N ALA A 202 6.28 24.78 -8.20
CA ALA A 202 5.57 25.74 -9.03
C ALA A 202 5.58 27.19 -8.44
N ARG A 203 5.97 27.32 -7.17
CA ARG A 203 6.05 28.62 -6.46
C ARG A 203 7.47 29.19 -6.39
N THR A 204 8.46 28.44 -6.88
CA THR A 204 9.87 28.85 -6.95
C THR A 204 10.27 29.17 -8.38
#